data_07ba0ad966568e9d73a0cce4f4f79f00
#
_entry.id   07ba0ad966568e9d73a0cce4f4f79f00
#
_cell.length_a   1.000
_cell.length_b   1.000
_cell.length_c   1.000
_cell.angle_alpha   90.00
_cell.angle_beta   90.00
_cell.angle_gamma   90.00
#
_symmetry.space_group_name_H-M   'P 1'
#
loop_
_entity.id
_entity.type
_entity.pdbx_description
1 polymer ?
#
loop_
_entity_poly.entity_id
_entity_poly.type
_entity_poly.pdbx_seq_one_letter_code
_entity_poly.pdbx_strand_id
1 'polypeptide(L)'
;MQPTPGRSCPLSYRYAPGAFAGAPALHADTLWIAGGLYGNPYALQALLDAYLADSGSKALVFNGDFHWFDVAREDFELIDETVHGFHAIRGNVETEIAAPEDGAGCGCAYPDWVGETTVAHSNRIIERLRATGHKSGRDLRALAALPMHLLAEVGGERVGIVHGDAESLAGWNFSQEVLGTAGGRAQAERQFERAGVGIFASSHTCLPVLCQFPNSRILVNNGAAGMPNFRGERYGLATRISVSASSAALYRAHCGDVVVEAIALRYDAMAWEQRFVAQWPPGSDAHRAYFERIVNGPDYALRNAA
;
A
#
# COMPACT_ATOMS: atom_id res chain seq x y z
N MET A 1 -9.58 -28.55 3.36
CA MET A 1 -8.69 -28.26 2.24
C MET A 1 -7.34 -27.84 2.82
N GLN A 2 -6.23 -28.31 2.27
CA GLN A 2 -4.93 -27.76 2.65
C GLN A 2 -4.83 -26.30 2.13
N PRO A 3 -4.23 -25.40 2.90
CA PRO A 3 -4.05 -24.02 2.45
C PRO A 3 -3.18 -23.98 1.17
N THR A 4 -3.57 -23.15 0.20
CA THR A 4 -2.79 -22.93 -1.02
C THR A 4 -1.94 -21.69 -0.81
N PRO A 5 -0.59 -21.82 -0.74
CA PRO A 5 0.29 -20.67 -0.49
C PRO A 5 0.08 -19.53 -1.48
N GLY A 6 -0.05 -18.30 -0.97
CA GLY A 6 -0.34 -17.09 -1.73
C GLY A 6 -1.82 -16.83 -2.02
N ARG A 7 -2.69 -17.85 -1.90
CA ARG A 7 -4.16 -17.71 -2.07
C ARG A 7 -4.93 -17.76 -0.77
N SER A 8 -4.39 -18.45 0.22
CA SER A 8 -5.01 -18.54 1.54
C SER A 8 -4.90 -17.22 2.29
N CYS A 9 -6.00 -16.77 2.89
CA CYS A 9 -6.01 -15.64 3.80
C CYS A 9 -6.03 -16.17 5.24
N PRO A 10 -4.94 -15.99 6.01
CA PRO A 10 -4.89 -16.41 7.40
C PRO A 10 -6.00 -15.77 8.25
N LEU A 11 -6.50 -16.49 9.26
CA LEU A 11 -7.50 -15.94 10.20
C LEU A 11 -6.92 -14.76 11.01
N SER A 12 -5.63 -14.78 11.31
CA SER A 12 -4.90 -13.70 11.98
C SER A 12 -4.88 -12.38 11.20
N TYR A 13 -5.17 -12.41 9.89
CA TYR A 13 -5.28 -11.23 9.05
C TYR A 13 -6.64 -10.52 9.17
N ARG A 14 -7.61 -11.15 9.83
CA ARG A 14 -8.98 -10.64 9.88
C ARG A 14 -9.22 -9.71 11.06
N TYR A 15 -9.99 -8.68 10.82
CA TYR A 15 -10.54 -7.76 11.81
C TYR A 15 -11.93 -7.30 11.41
N ALA A 16 -12.71 -6.81 12.38
CA ALA A 16 -14.06 -6.32 12.10
C ALA A 16 -14.03 -4.82 11.80
N PRO A 17 -14.93 -4.28 10.98
CA PRO A 17 -15.08 -2.84 10.77
C PRO A 17 -15.26 -2.02 12.06
N GLY A 18 -15.78 -2.63 13.12
CA GLY A 18 -15.82 -2.03 14.46
C GLY A 18 -14.44 -1.71 15.08
N ALA A 19 -13.34 -2.19 14.49
CA ALA A 19 -11.98 -1.81 14.87
C ALA A 19 -11.71 -0.31 14.71
N PHE A 20 -12.51 0.40 13.90
CA PHE A 20 -12.42 1.86 13.70
C PHE A 20 -13.34 2.66 14.64
N ALA A 21 -14.05 2.04 15.59
CA ALA A 21 -15.00 2.74 16.48
C ALA A 21 -14.33 3.61 17.56
N GLY A 22 -13.02 3.46 17.79
CA GLY A 22 -12.27 4.18 18.81
C GLY A 22 -12.01 5.65 18.48
N ALA A 23 -11.26 6.34 19.34
CA ALA A 23 -10.69 7.65 19.04
C ALA A 23 -9.59 7.53 17.99
N PRO A 24 -9.43 8.53 17.12
CA PRO A 24 -8.29 8.59 16.21
C PRO A 24 -6.96 8.56 16.97
N ALA A 25 -6.04 7.75 16.47
CA ALA A 25 -4.68 7.68 16.99
C ALA A 25 -3.79 8.83 16.48
N LEU A 26 -4.25 9.55 15.45
CA LEU A 26 -3.52 10.58 14.74
C LEU A 26 -4.45 11.70 14.30
N HIS A 27 -4.03 12.95 14.54
CA HIS A 27 -4.72 14.15 14.07
C HIS A 27 -3.73 15.02 13.28
N ALA A 28 -4.13 15.52 12.12
CA ALA A 28 -3.31 16.39 11.27
C ALA A 28 -4.18 17.27 10.38
N ASP A 29 -3.64 18.41 9.92
CA ASP A 29 -4.26 19.20 8.85
C ASP A 29 -3.97 18.58 7.48
N THR A 30 -2.84 17.89 7.36
CA THR A 30 -2.42 17.16 6.16
C THR A 30 -1.87 15.78 6.52
N LEU A 31 -2.45 14.76 5.91
CA LEU A 31 -2.07 13.37 6.07
C LEU A 31 -1.54 12.82 4.73
N TRP A 32 -0.28 12.40 4.73
CA TRP A 32 0.32 11.67 3.63
C TRP A 32 0.24 10.16 3.90
N ILE A 33 -0.15 9.40 2.88
CA ILE A 33 -0.27 7.94 2.97
C ILE A 33 0.45 7.34 1.77
N ALA A 34 1.48 6.53 2.04
CA ALA A 34 2.26 5.83 1.02
C ALA A 34 2.05 4.33 1.13
N GLY A 35 1.45 3.73 0.12
CA GLY A 35 1.30 2.28 0.00
C GLY A 35 2.33 1.70 -0.96
N GLY A 36 2.77 0.47 -0.73
CA GLY A 36 3.60 -0.27 -1.65
C GLY A 36 4.89 0.45 -2.06
N LEU A 37 5.74 0.80 -1.08
CA LEU A 37 7.08 1.37 -1.37
C LEU A 37 8.00 0.33 -2.04
N TYR A 38 7.79 -0.96 -1.73
CA TYR A 38 8.43 -2.11 -2.35
C TYR A 38 9.98 -2.08 -2.32
N GLY A 39 10.55 -1.49 -1.26
CA GLY A 39 11.99 -1.42 -1.10
C GLY A 39 12.71 -0.46 -2.06
N ASN A 40 12.00 0.53 -2.63
CA ASN A 40 12.57 1.52 -3.55
C ASN A 40 13.09 2.74 -2.78
N PRO A 41 14.42 2.89 -2.55
CA PRO A 41 14.97 3.98 -1.77
C PRO A 41 14.84 5.35 -2.49
N TYR A 42 14.78 5.36 -3.81
CA TYR A 42 14.60 6.60 -4.58
C TYR A 42 13.17 7.13 -4.46
N ALA A 43 12.18 6.22 -4.43
CA ALA A 43 10.79 6.58 -4.18
C ALA A 43 10.59 7.04 -2.72
N LEU A 44 11.27 6.41 -1.76
CA LEU A 44 11.29 6.86 -0.37
C LEU A 44 11.80 8.29 -0.27
N GLN A 45 12.92 8.62 -0.91
CA GLN A 45 13.46 10.00 -0.92
C GLN A 45 12.46 10.98 -1.53
N ALA A 46 11.88 10.66 -2.69
CA ALA A 46 10.89 11.52 -3.35
C ALA A 46 9.62 11.74 -2.49
N LEU A 47 9.18 10.71 -1.75
CA LEU A 47 8.09 10.83 -0.78
C LEU A 47 8.44 11.77 0.37
N LEU A 48 9.62 11.61 0.95
CA LEU A 48 10.08 12.45 2.06
C LEU A 48 10.26 13.90 1.63
N ASP A 49 10.80 14.15 0.44
CA ASP A 49 10.95 15.50 -0.11
C ASP A 49 9.57 16.16 -0.30
N ALA A 50 8.60 15.44 -0.87
CA ALA A 50 7.23 15.93 -1.06
C ALA A 50 6.53 16.20 0.29
N TYR A 51 6.67 15.28 1.25
CA TYR A 51 6.15 15.44 2.61
C TYR A 51 6.77 16.64 3.31
N LEU A 52 8.09 16.82 3.23
CA LEU A 52 8.78 17.91 3.90
C LEU A 52 8.45 19.28 3.28
N ALA A 53 8.17 19.34 1.98
CA ALA A 53 7.77 20.55 1.29
C ALA A 53 6.37 21.05 1.68
N ASP A 54 5.51 20.19 2.22
CA ASP A 54 4.20 20.57 2.73
C ASP A 54 4.34 21.35 4.06
N SER A 55 3.45 22.29 4.32
CA SER A 55 3.47 23.15 5.50
C SER A 55 2.35 22.81 6.49
N GLY A 56 2.45 23.31 7.72
CA GLY A 56 1.45 23.14 8.76
C GLY A 56 1.55 21.82 9.52
N SER A 57 0.50 21.49 10.25
CA SER A 57 0.39 20.22 10.98
C SER A 57 0.22 19.07 10.00
N LYS A 58 1.21 18.17 9.95
CA LYS A 58 1.23 17.08 8.98
C LYS A 58 1.74 15.78 9.56
N ALA A 59 1.28 14.68 8.99
CA ALA A 59 1.72 13.34 9.34
C ALA A 59 1.94 12.50 8.08
N LEU A 60 2.84 11.52 8.18
CA LEU A 60 3.10 10.52 7.15
C LEU A 60 2.82 9.14 7.73
N VAL A 61 2.07 8.32 6.97
CA VAL A 61 1.76 6.93 7.29
C VAL A 61 2.22 6.04 6.14
N PHE A 62 3.06 5.07 6.43
CA PHE A 62 3.37 3.97 5.52
C PHE A 62 2.27 2.90 5.63
N ASN A 63 1.60 2.62 4.51
CA ASN A 63 0.40 1.79 4.46
C ASN A 63 0.71 0.32 4.08
N GLY A 64 1.76 -0.25 4.67
CA GLY A 64 2.20 -1.62 4.44
C GLY A 64 2.91 -1.83 3.11
N ASP A 65 3.50 -3.02 2.96
CA ASP A 65 4.30 -3.45 1.82
C ASP A 65 5.41 -2.44 1.46
N PHE A 66 6.10 -1.91 2.49
CA PHE A 66 7.24 -1.04 2.27
C PHE A 66 8.51 -1.81 1.89
N HIS A 67 8.58 -3.10 2.24
CA HIS A 67 9.55 -4.06 1.69
C HIS A 67 8.96 -4.79 0.47
N TRP A 68 9.77 -5.40 -0.36
CA TRP A 68 9.45 -6.41 -1.38
C TRP A 68 10.63 -6.74 -2.29
N PHE A 69 11.30 -5.72 -2.85
CA PHE A 69 12.42 -5.94 -3.77
C PHE A 69 13.80 -5.75 -3.11
N ASP A 70 13.87 -5.22 -1.94
CA ASP A 70 15.06 -4.86 -1.16
C ASP A 70 15.71 -6.09 -0.49
N VAL A 71 16.22 -7.00 -1.34
CA VAL A 71 16.91 -8.20 -0.89
C VAL A 71 18.41 -7.95 -0.66
N ALA A 72 18.94 -6.77 -0.95
CA ALA A 72 20.22 -6.30 -0.45
C ALA A 72 20.05 -5.82 0.99
N ARG A 73 20.97 -6.23 1.86
CA ARG A 73 20.91 -5.95 3.29
C ARG A 73 20.81 -4.44 3.58
N GLU A 74 21.61 -3.65 2.90
CA GLU A 74 21.71 -2.20 3.10
C GLU A 74 20.39 -1.50 2.75
N ASP A 75 19.68 -1.98 1.70
CA ASP A 75 18.39 -1.43 1.29
C ASP A 75 17.31 -1.79 2.30
N PHE A 76 17.27 -3.05 2.73
CA PHE A 76 16.34 -3.51 3.74
C PHE A 76 16.49 -2.70 5.04
N GLU A 77 17.72 -2.55 5.53
CA GLU A 77 18.02 -1.78 6.75
C GLU A 77 17.63 -0.30 6.60
N LEU A 78 17.95 0.33 5.47
CA LEU A 78 17.59 1.72 5.18
C LEU A 78 16.07 1.94 5.19
N ILE A 79 15.32 1.09 4.49
CA ILE A 79 13.85 1.17 4.41
C ILE A 79 13.24 0.97 5.79
N ASP A 80 13.62 -0.12 6.46
CA ASP A 80 13.10 -0.47 7.79
C ASP A 80 13.36 0.65 8.82
N GLU A 81 14.58 1.16 8.89
CA GLU A 81 14.95 2.23 9.81
C GLU A 81 14.18 3.51 9.54
N THR A 82 14.06 3.89 8.26
CA THR A 82 13.35 5.12 7.89
C THR A 82 11.86 5.02 8.19
N VAL A 83 11.23 3.90 7.85
CA VAL A 83 9.78 3.69 8.09
C VAL A 83 9.46 3.73 9.58
N HIS A 84 10.31 3.15 10.43
CA HIS A 84 10.12 3.17 11.89
C HIS A 84 10.25 4.58 12.51
N GLY A 85 10.75 5.56 11.78
CA GLY A 85 10.77 6.99 12.18
C GLY A 85 9.41 7.69 11.99
N PHE A 86 8.42 7.02 11.38
CA PHE A 86 7.11 7.57 11.05
C PHE A 86 5.99 6.65 11.57
N HIS A 87 4.74 7.03 11.32
CA HIS A 87 3.62 6.10 11.51
C HIS A 87 3.63 5.04 10.40
N ALA A 88 3.37 3.80 10.77
CA ALA A 88 3.27 2.71 9.82
C ALA A 88 2.21 1.69 10.26
N ILE A 89 1.57 1.06 9.30
CA ILE A 89 0.86 -0.20 9.47
C ILE A 89 1.59 -1.29 8.70
N ARG A 90 1.47 -2.53 9.13
CA ARG A 90 2.04 -3.65 8.37
C ARG A 90 1.13 -4.05 7.23
N GLY A 91 1.73 -4.50 6.11
CA GLY A 91 1.07 -5.25 5.07
C GLY A 91 1.26 -6.76 5.26
N ASN A 92 0.85 -7.54 4.25
CA ASN A 92 1.14 -8.97 4.24
C ASN A 92 2.65 -9.23 4.15
N VAL A 93 3.40 -8.38 3.47
CA VAL A 93 4.86 -8.54 3.32
C VAL A 93 5.55 -8.48 4.68
N GLU A 94 5.35 -7.42 5.46
CA GLU A 94 5.95 -7.28 6.78
C GLU A 94 5.50 -8.39 7.73
N THR A 95 4.23 -8.80 7.64
CA THR A 95 3.69 -9.92 8.44
C THR A 95 4.43 -11.21 8.12
N GLU A 96 4.58 -11.53 6.83
CA GLU A 96 5.20 -12.78 6.39
C GLU A 96 6.74 -12.77 6.51
N ILE A 97 7.39 -11.60 6.59
CA ILE A 97 8.81 -11.50 6.96
C ILE A 97 9.01 -11.82 8.44
N ALA A 98 8.17 -11.23 9.30
CA ALA A 98 8.40 -11.21 10.75
C ALA A 98 7.82 -12.44 11.48
N ALA A 99 6.64 -12.90 11.07
CA ALA A 99 5.92 -14.00 11.69
C ALA A 99 5.14 -14.79 10.61
N PRO A 100 5.85 -15.59 9.78
CA PRO A 100 5.21 -16.29 8.68
C PRO A 100 4.14 -17.27 9.18
N GLU A 101 2.98 -17.17 8.56
CA GLU A 101 1.85 -18.07 8.83
C GLU A 101 1.96 -19.34 7.99
N ASP A 102 1.67 -20.48 8.59
CA ASP A 102 1.72 -21.77 7.90
C ASP A 102 0.77 -21.81 6.70
N GLY A 103 1.34 -22.02 5.52
CA GLY A 103 0.60 -22.12 4.26
C GLY A 103 0.15 -20.77 3.66
N ALA A 104 0.49 -19.61 4.25
CA ALA A 104 0.17 -18.31 3.68
C ALA A 104 0.98 -17.98 2.42
N GLY A 105 2.22 -18.49 2.32
CA GLY A 105 3.14 -18.13 1.24
C GLY A 105 3.54 -16.66 1.32
N CYS A 106 3.23 -15.86 0.29
CA CYS A 106 3.43 -14.41 0.32
C CYS A 106 2.36 -13.66 1.16
N GLY A 107 1.35 -14.33 1.66
CA GLY A 107 0.23 -13.69 2.37
C GLY A 107 -0.68 -12.81 1.50
N CYS A 108 -0.52 -12.81 0.18
CA CYS A 108 -1.22 -11.91 -0.73
C CYS A 108 -2.72 -12.21 -0.88
N ALA A 109 -3.17 -13.40 -0.45
CA ALA A 109 -4.56 -13.86 -0.57
C ALA A 109 -5.14 -13.68 -1.99
N TYR A 110 -4.33 -13.97 -3.00
CA TYR A 110 -4.68 -13.75 -4.41
C TYR A 110 -6.02 -14.39 -4.78
N PRO A 111 -6.94 -13.64 -5.40
CA PRO A 111 -8.18 -14.19 -5.93
C PRO A 111 -7.93 -15.07 -7.16
N ASP A 112 -8.94 -15.86 -7.54
CA ASP A 112 -8.84 -16.88 -8.59
C ASP A 112 -8.49 -16.33 -9.98
N TRP A 113 -8.79 -15.04 -10.24
CA TRP A 113 -8.43 -14.39 -11.52
C TRP A 113 -6.94 -14.06 -11.64
N VAL A 114 -6.16 -14.14 -10.56
CA VAL A 114 -4.69 -13.97 -10.62
C VAL A 114 -4.04 -15.29 -11.04
N GLY A 115 -3.21 -15.25 -12.09
CA GLY A 115 -2.59 -16.45 -12.65
C GLY A 115 -1.62 -17.16 -11.72
N GLU A 116 -1.56 -18.48 -11.78
CA GLU A 116 -0.71 -19.34 -10.94
C GLU A 116 0.78 -18.97 -11.00
N THR A 117 1.26 -18.52 -12.17
CA THR A 117 2.66 -18.09 -12.34
C THR A 117 2.99 -16.89 -11.46
N THR A 118 2.08 -15.91 -11.36
CA THR A 118 2.23 -14.75 -10.49
C THR A 118 2.28 -15.15 -9.03
N VAL A 119 1.37 -16.04 -8.61
CA VAL A 119 1.34 -16.59 -7.24
C VAL A 119 2.65 -17.29 -6.90
N ALA A 120 3.15 -18.15 -7.81
CA ALA A 120 4.39 -18.88 -7.60
C ALA A 120 5.62 -17.96 -7.49
N HIS A 121 5.70 -16.90 -8.33
CA HIS A 121 6.78 -15.91 -8.22
C HIS A 121 6.70 -15.14 -6.90
N SER A 122 5.53 -14.69 -6.49
CA SER A 122 5.36 -13.96 -5.22
C SER A 122 5.77 -14.79 -4.01
N ASN A 123 5.43 -16.09 -4.00
CA ASN A 123 5.85 -17.00 -2.93
C ASN A 123 7.40 -17.13 -2.86
N ARG A 124 8.10 -17.18 -4.00
CA ARG A 124 9.57 -17.26 -4.01
C ARG A 124 10.25 -15.91 -3.69
N ILE A 125 9.61 -14.78 -4.03
CA ILE A 125 10.09 -13.45 -3.65
C ILE A 125 10.08 -13.30 -2.13
N ILE A 126 8.95 -13.64 -1.47
CA ILE A 126 8.86 -13.50 -0.01
C ILE A 126 9.83 -14.43 0.73
N GLU A 127 10.09 -15.63 0.23
CA GLU A 127 11.11 -16.54 0.81
C GLU A 127 12.50 -15.90 0.80
N ARG A 128 12.89 -15.28 -0.31
CA ARG A 128 14.17 -14.58 -0.42
C ARG A 128 14.23 -13.36 0.49
N LEU A 129 13.16 -12.60 0.58
CA LEU A 129 13.04 -11.41 1.43
C LEU A 129 13.10 -11.77 2.92
N ARG A 130 12.46 -12.87 3.35
CA ARG A 130 12.59 -13.44 4.71
C ARG A 130 14.05 -13.73 5.05
N ALA A 131 14.76 -14.36 4.13
CA ALA A 131 16.19 -14.66 4.33
C ALA A 131 17.03 -13.39 4.48
N THR A 132 16.69 -12.31 3.79
CA THR A 132 17.32 -10.99 3.96
C THR A 132 16.99 -10.40 5.32
N GLY A 133 15.72 -10.37 5.71
CA GLY A 133 15.26 -9.86 7.01
C GLY A 133 15.99 -10.53 8.17
N HIS A 134 16.10 -11.85 8.16
CA HIS A 134 16.85 -12.59 9.20
C HIS A 134 18.36 -12.27 9.24
N LYS A 135 18.94 -11.84 8.12
CA LYS A 135 20.38 -11.49 8.04
C LYS A 135 20.66 -10.00 8.25
N SER A 136 19.64 -9.16 8.22
CA SER A 136 19.78 -7.70 8.30
C SER A 136 20.28 -7.21 9.68
N GLY A 137 20.06 -7.99 10.75
CA GLY A 137 20.30 -7.56 12.10
C GLY A 137 19.21 -6.68 12.71
N ARG A 138 18.12 -6.40 11.95
CA ARG A 138 16.96 -5.67 12.44
C ARG A 138 16.10 -6.55 13.36
N ASP A 139 15.40 -5.93 14.30
CA ASP A 139 14.45 -6.65 15.16
C ASP A 139 13.13 -6.88 14.43
N LEU A 140 12.99 -8.03 13.79
CA LEU A 140 11.75 -8.36 13.04
C LEU A 140 10.49 -8.38 13.92
N ARG A 141 10.63 -8.46 15.26
CA ARG A 141 9.47 -8.32 16.17
C ARG A 141 8.86 -6.92 16.07
N ALA A 142 9.63 -5.90 15.74
CA ALA A 142 9.12 -4.55 15.51
C ALA A 142 8.17 -4.51 14.30
N LEU A 143 8.49 -5.22 13.21
CA LEU A 143 7.58 -5.38 12.06
C LEU A 143 6.29 -6.11 12.45
N ALA A 144 6.39 -7.20 13.21
CA ALA A 144 5.23 -7.96 13.70
C ALA A 144 4.32 -7.13 14.63
N ALA A 145 4.91 -6.18 15.37
CA ALA A 145 4.20 -5.31 16.31
C ALA A 145 3.47 -4.14 15.64
N LEU A 146 3.74 -3.85 14.38
CA LEU A 146 3.01 -2.81 13.64
C LEU A 146 1.51 -3.14 13.59
N PRO A 147 0.63 -2.13 13.75
CA PRO A 147 -0.82 -2.34 13.66
C PRO A 147 -1.21 -2.78 12.23
N MET A 148 -2.33 -3.49 12.10
CA MET A 148 -2.91 -3.88 10.81
C MET A 148 -3.73 -2.77 10.15
N HIS A 149 -4.18 -1.81 10.94
CA HIS A 149 -4.98 -0.66 10.51
C HIS A 149 -4.71 0.51 11.46
N LEU A 150 -5.04 1.71 11.01
CA LEU A 150 -4.92 2.93 11.79
C LEU A 150 -6.14 3.82 11.53
N LEU A 151 -6.61 4.52 12.55
CA LEU A 151 -7.63 5.55 12.42
C LEU A 151 -6.98 6.92 12.62
N ALA A 152 -7.14 7.79 11.64
CA ALA A 152 -6.70 9.18 11.68
C ALA A 152 -7.89 10.13 11.57
N GLU A 153 -7.66 11.41 11.86
CA GLU A 153 -8.60 12.50 11.64
C GLU A 153 -7.91 13.66 10.93
N VAL A 154 -8.55 14.17 9.88
CA VAL A 154 -8.13 15.34 9.11
C VAL A 154 -9.33 16.26 8.93
N GLY A 155 -9.27 17.51 9.44
CA GLY A 155 -10.33 18.48 9.27
C GLY A 155 -11.70 18.03 9.80
N GLY A 156 -11.73 17.18 10.84
CA GLY A 156 -12.95 16.58 11.39
C GLY A 156 -13.42 15.31 10.67
N GLU A 157 -12.83 14.95 9.54
CA GLU A 157 -13.15 13.72 8.81
C GLU A 157 -12.33 12.54 9.33
N ARG A 158 -13.00 11.42 9.59
CA ARG A 158 -12.37 10.19 10.05
C ARG A 158 -11.83 9.38 8.87
N VAL A 159 -10.54 9.04 8.92
CA VAL A 159 -9.81 8.31 7.89
C VAL A 159 -9.42 6.93 8.40
N GLY A 160 -10.03 5.88 7.85
CA GLY A 160 -9.62 4.50 8.07
C GLY A 160 -8.48 4.13 7.14
N ILE A 161 -7.28 3.88 7.67
CA ILE A 161 -6.11 3.46 6.92
C ILE A 161 -5.97 1.95 7.07
N VAL A 162 -6.01 1.24 5.96
CA VAL A 162 -5.96 -0.22 5.88
C VAL A 162 -4.98 -0.64 4.79
N HIS A 163 -4.30 -1.77 4.94
CA HIS A 163 -3.50 -2.29 3.84
C HIS A 163 -4.40 -2.90 2.75
N GLY A 164 -5.23 -3.88 3.09
CA GLY A 164 -6.18 -4.53 2.20
C GLY A 164 -7.55 -3.83 2.15
N ASP A 165 -8.48 -4.28 2.95
CA ASP A 165 -9.83 -3.71 3.03
C ASP A 165 -10.30 -3.54 4.49
N ALA A 166 -11.55 -3.17 4.72
CA ALA A 166 -12.07 -2.90 6.06
C ALA A 166 -12.22 -4.15 6.97
N GLU A 167 -11.94 -5.35 6.47
CA GLU A 167 -12.15 -6.60 7.19
C GLU A 167 -10.93 -7.53 7.17
N SER A 168 -9.90 -7.21 6.34
CA SER A 168 -8.72 -8.05 6.20
C SER A 168 -7.49 -7.28 5.77
N LEU A 169 -6.35 -7.64 6.37
CA LEU A 169 -5.03 -7.14 6.02
C LEU A 169 -4.70 -7.33 4.53
N ALA A 170 -5.06 -8.48 3.96
CA ALA A 170 -4.85 -8.81 2.55
C ALA A 170 -6.18 -8.97 1.80
N GLY A 171 -7.20 -8.17 2.17
CA GLY A 171 -8.50 -8.18 1.51
C GLY A 171 -8.47 -7.51 0.13
N TRP A 172 -9.27 -8.03 -0.81
CA TRP A 172 -9.35 -7.56 -2.19
C TRP A 172 -10.64 -6.78 -2.49
N ASN A 173 -11.49 -6.51 -1.49
CA ASN A 173 -12.76 -5.80 -1.71
C ASN A 173 -12.56 -4.34 -2.16
N PHE A 174 -11.38 -3.76 -1.93
CA PHE A 174 -11.03 -2.42 -2.36
C PHE A 174 -10.17 -2.39 -3.64
N SER A 175 -10.16 -3.49 -4.39
CA SER A 175 -9.54 -3.56 -5.71
C SER A 175 -10.38 -2.87 -6.77
N GLN A 176 -9.73 -2.42 -7.84
CA GLN A 176 -10.38 -1.82 -9.00
C GLN A 176 -11.43 -2.77 -9.61
N GLU A 177 -11.11 -4.07 -9.70
CA GLU A 177 -12.00 -5.08 -10.28
C GLU A 177 -13.29 -5.21 -9.47
N VAL A 178 -13.19 -5.27 -8.15
CA VAL A 178 -14.35 -5.41 -7.26
C VAL A 178 -15.17 -4.12 -7.23
N LEU A 179 -14.52 -2.95 -7.08
CA LEU A 179 -15.17 -1.64 -7.06
C LEU A 179 -15.80 -1.26 -8.40
N GLY A 180 -15.36 -1.86 -9.51
CA GLY A 180 -16.01 -1.76 -10.82
C GLY A 180 -17.38 -2.44 -10.90
N THR A 181 -17.76 -3.24 -9.89
CA THR A 181 -19.05 -3.94 -9.86
C THR A 181 -20.03 -3.28 -8.90
N ALA A 182 -21.35 -3.37 -9.23
CA ALA A 182 -22.40 -2.86 -8.33
C ALA A 182 -22.39 -3.56 -6.95
N GLY A 183 -22.11 -4.87 -6.93
CA GLY A 183 -22.02 -5.66 -5.70
C GLY A 183 -20.86 -5.23 -4.80
N GLY A 184 -19.68 -5.00 -5.39
CA GLY A 184 -18.50 -4.52 -4.68
C GLY A 184 -18.70 -3.12 -4.11
N ARG A 185 -19.30 -2.21 -4.89
CA ARG A 185 -19.62 -0.86 -4.39
C ARG A 185 -20.62 -0.91 -3.22
N ALA A 186 -21.68 -1.70 -3.32
CA ALA A 186 -22.64 -1.86 -2.23
C ALA A 186 -22.00 -2.50 -0.97
N GLN A 187 -21.01 -3.37 -1.13
CA GLN A 187 -20.24 -3.91 -0.01
C GLN A 187 -19.38 -2.83 0.64
N ALA A 188 -18.67 -2.02 -0.15
CA ALA A 188 -17.88 -0.89 0.36
C ALA A 188 -18.74 0.11 1.13
N GLU A 189 -19.95 0.44 0.64
CA GLU A 189 -20.90 1.32 1.35
C GLU A 189 -21.24 0.77 2.75
N ARG A 190 -21.56 -0.51 2.85
CA ARG A 190 -21.81 -1.16 4.16
C ARG A 190 -20.59 -1.14 5.08
N GLN A 191 -19.38 -1.26 4.52
CA GLN A 191 -18.14 -1.17 5.30
C GLN A 191 -17.91 0.25 5.85
N PHE A 192 -18.19 1.29 5.07
CA PHE A 192 -18.19 2.67 5.54
C PHE A 192 -19.15 2.90 6.71
N GLU A 193 -20.38 2.41 6.59
CA GLU A 193 -21.41 2.52 7.63
C GLU A 193 -20.98 1.85 8.94
N ARG A 194 -20.45 0.64 8.83
CA ARG A 194 -20.02 -0.16 10.00
C ARG A 194 -18.75 0.40 10.66
N ALA A 195 -17.84 0.97 9.89
CA ALA A 195 -16.60 1.56 10.39
C ALA A 195 -16.80 2.99 10.94
N GLY A 196 -17.83 3.71 10.49
CA GLY A 196 -18.07 5.10 10.89
C GLY A 196 -16.97 6.05 10.43
N VAL A 197 -16.42 5.84 9.22
CA VAL A 197 -15.40 6.69 8.61
C VAL A 197 -15.93 7.39 7.37
N GLY A 198 -15.40 8.58 7.07
CA GLY A 198 -15.71 9.31 5.82
C GLY A 198 -14.76 8.91 4.68
N ILE A 199 -13.55 8.49 5.02
CA ILE A 199 -12.53 8.14 4.04
C ILE A 199 -11.90 6.78 4.41
N PHE A 200 -11.77 5.88 3.41
CA PHE A 200 -10.87 4.73 3.48
C PHE A 200 -9.66 4.95 2.56
N ALA A 201 -8.46 4.71 3.09
CA ALA A 201 -7.22 4.65 2.32
C ALA A 201 -6.64 3.23 2.38
N SER A 202 -6.49 2.58 1.22
CA SER A 202 -5.98 1.22 1.07
C SER A 202 -4.78 1.16 0.11
N SER A 203 -4.14 0.00 -0.03
CA SER A 203 -2.92 -0.16 -0.82
C SER A 203 -2.86 -1.52 -1.55
N HIS A 204 -2.87 -2.61 -0.84
CA HIS A 204 -2.61 -4.02 -1.17
C HIS A 204 -2.72 -4.43 -2.66
N THR A 205 -3.76 -3.96 -3.37
CA THR A 205 -4.04 -4.39 -4.75
C THR A 205 -3.21 -3.66 -5.81
N CYS A 206 -2.32 -2.76 -5.40
CA CYS A 206 -1.25 -2.14 -6.19
C CYS A 206 -1.69 -1.24 -7.37
N LEU A 207 -2.97 -1.13 -7.70
CA LEU A 207 -3.49 -0.21 -8.71
C LEU A 207 -4.30 0.90 -8.04
N PRO A 208 -4.08 2.18 -8.43
CA PRO A 208 -4.76 3.30 -7.81
C PRO A 208 -6.24 3.33 -8.19
N VAL A 209 -7.07 3.68 -7.21
CA VAL A 209 -8.51 3.89 -7.39
C VAL A 209 -8.96 5.05 -6.51
N LEU A 210 -9.78 5.95 -7.05
CA LEU A 210 -10.50 6.96 -6.30
C LEU A 210 -11.99 6.81 -6.58
N CYS A 211 -12.74 6.29 -5.62
CA CYS A 211 -14.18 6.10 -5.72
C CYS A 211 -14.94 7.01 -4.78
N GLN A 212 -15.93 7.73 -5.31
CA GLN A 212 -16.88 8.50 -4.53
C GLN A 212 -18.15 7.68 -4.25
N PHE A 213 -18.66 7.83 -3.03
CA PHE A 213 -19.85 7.15 -2.51
C PHE A 213 -20.87 8.18 -1.98
N PRO A 214 -22.11 7.76 -1.70
CA PRO A 214 -23.10 8.62 -1.03
C PRO A 214 -22.56 9.24 0.27
N ASN A 215 -23.13 10.38 0.66
CA ASN A 215 -22.72 11.14 1.84
C ASN A 215 -21.26 11.64 1.79
N SER A 216 -20.77 11.99 0.61
CA SER A 216 -19.39 12.47 0.36
C SER A 216 -18.28 11.52 0.79
N ARG A 217 -18.56 10.25 1.00
CA ARG A 217 -17.56 9.25 1.39
C ARG A 217 -16.61 8.95 0.23
N ILE A 218 -15.34 8.73 0.55
CA ILE A 218 -14.29 8.46 -0.43
C ILE A 218 -13.51 7.21 -0.07
N LEU A 219 -13.35 6.31 -1.05
CA LEU A 219 -12.38 5.23 -1.00
C LEU A 219 -11.25 5.55 -1.97
N VAL A 220 -10.04 5.59 -1.44
CA VAL A 220 -8.82 5.74 -2.23
C VAL A 220 -7.92 4.52 -2.03
N ASN A 221 -7.52 3.88 -3.13
CA ASN A 221 -6.37 2.98 -3.13
C ASN A 221 -5.16 3.82 -3.51
N ASN A 222 -4.12 3.78 -2.68
CA ASN A 222 -2.93 4.61 -2.83
C ASN A 222 -2.10 4.23 -4.08
N GLY A 223 -2.38 3.10 -4.71
CA GLY A 223 -1.51 2.54 -5.75
C GLY A 223 -0.17 2.07 -5.16
N ALA A 224 0.90 2.33 -5.87
CA ALA A 224 2.26 1.97 -5.48
C ALA A 224 3.14 3.22 -5.38
N ALA A 225 3.78 3.42 -4.23
CA ALA A 225 4.77 4.50 -4.08
C ALA A 225 6.09 4.16 -4.80
N GLY A 226 6.51 2.90 -4.74
CA GLY A 226 7.79 2.42 -5.26
C GLY A 226 7.78 1.86 -6.68
N MET A 227 6.61 1.81 -7.33
CA MET A 227 6.47 1.33 -8.71
C MET A 227 5.59 2.27 -9.54
N PRO A 228 5.71 2.23 -10.89
CA PRO A 228 4.80 2.93 -11.80
C PRO A 228 3.35 2.44 -11.64
N ASN A 229 2.42 3.38 -11.78
CA ASN A 229 0.98 3.14 -11.61
C ASN A 229 0.19 3.25 -12.91
N PHE A 230 0.77 3.82 -13.96
CA PHE A 230 0.11 4.07 -15.23
C PHE A 230 0.99 3.67 -16.40
N ARG A 231 0.36 3.27 -17.50
CA ARG A 231 1.05 2.88 -18.75
C ARG A 231 1.92 4.02 -19.28
N GLY A 232 3.18 3.72 -19.54
CA GLY A 232 4.17 4.66 -20.07
C GLY A 232 4.72 5.66 -19.06
N GLU A 233 4.27 5.59 -17.81
CA GLU A 233 4.76 6.44 -16.73
C GLU A 233 5.77 5.69 -15.86
N ARG A 234 6.69 6.43 -15.26
CA ARG A 234 7.75 5.85 -14.41
C ARG A 234 7.85 6.49 -13.02
N TYR A 235 6.73 7.01 -12.50
CA TYR A 235 6.64 7.58 -11.15
C TYR A 235 5.73 6.77 -10.24
N GLY A 236 5.98 6.84 -8.94
CA GLY A 236 5.11 6.30 -7.91
C GLY A 236 3.96 7.23 -7.55
N LEU A 237 3.07 6.79 -6.66
CA LEU A 237 1.99 7.61 -6.12
C LEU A 237 1.98 7.58 -4.60
N ALA A 238 1.56 8.71 -4.01
CA ALA A 238 1.10 8.79 -2.63
C ALA A 238 -0.27 9.47 -2.58
N THR A 239 -1.07 9.13 -1.58
CA THR A 239 -2.29 9.86 -1.26
C THR A 239 -1.99 10.99 -0.29
N ARG A 240 -2.52 12.17 -0.58
CA ARG A 240 -2.53 13.32 0.33
C ARG A 240 -3.98 13.64 0.68
N ILE A 241 -4.29 13.66 1.98
CA ILE A 241 -5.62 14.03 2.52
C ILE A 241 -5.41 15.29 3.34
N SER A 242 -6.10 16.39 2.99
CA SER A 242 -5.81 17.67 3.61
C SER A 242 -7.02 18.61 3.62
N VAL A 243 -6.98 19.59 4.53
CA VAL A 243 -7.90 20.73 4.55
C VAL A 243 -7.60 21.76 3.46
N SER A 244 -6.50 21.61 2.73
CA SER A 244 -6.11 22.49 1.62
C SER A 244 -5.65 21.71 0.41
N ALA A 245 -6.07 22.15 -0.78
CA ALA A 245 -5.74 21.50 -2.05
C ALA A 245 -4.29 21.78 -2.48
N SER A 246 -3.63 20.76 -3.06
CA SER A 246 -2.32 20.88 -3.69
C SER A 246 -2.45 21.16 -5.18
N SER A 247 -1.62 22.04 -5.73
CA SER A 247 -1.53 22.25 -7.19
C SER A 247 -0.85 21.08 -7.92
N ALA A 248 -0.15 20.20 -7.19
CA ALA A 248 0.57 19.06 -7.75
C ALA A 248 -0.28 17.79 -7.92
N ALA A 249 -1.57 17.82 -7.52
CA ALA A 249 -2.45 16.65 -7.61
C ALA A 249 -2.74 16.24 -9.06
N LEU A 250 -2.59 14.95 -9.34
CA LEU A 250 -2.97 14.35 -10.63
C LEU A 250 -4.50 14.27 -10.77
N TYR A 251 -5.17 13.91 -9.70
CA TYR A 251 -6.62 13.88 -9.54
C TYR A 251 -6.99 14.05 -8.07
N ARG A 252 -8.25 14.41 -7.82
CA ARG A 252 -8.77 14.64 -6.46
C ARG A 252 -10.27 14.42 -6.34
N ALA A 253 -10.72 14.22 -5.10
CA ALA A 253 -12.14 14.28 -4.70
C ALA A 253 -12.27 14.97 -3.35
N HIS A 254 -13.50 15.36 -2.99
CA HIS A 254 -13.80 16.07 -1.74
C HIS A 254 -14.69 15.22 -0.83
N CYS A 255 -14.30 15.12 0.45
CA CYS A 255 -15.10 14.58 1.55
C CYS A 255 -15.37 15.73 2.53
N GLY A 256 -16.56 16.33 2.47
CA GLY A 256 -16.80 17.57 3.18
C GLY A 256 -15.81 18.67 2.77
N ASP A 257 -15.16 19.29 3.77
CA ASP A 257 -14.14 20.32 3.56
C ASP A 257 -12.72 19.73 3.33
N VAL A 258 -12.60 18.42 3.34
CA VAL A 258 -11.33 17.73 3.15
C VAL A 258 -11.16 17.29 1.71
N VAL A 259 -9.95 17.43 1.18
CA VAL A 259 -9.54 17.03 -0.16
C VAL A 259 -8.69 15.77 -0.09
N VAL A 260 -9.02 14.77 -0.91
CA VAL A 260 -8.27 13.53 -1.11
C VAL A 260 -7.61 13.60 -2.48
N GLU A 261 -6.29 13.51 -2.53
CA GLU A 261 -5.49 13.79 -3.72
C GLU A 261 -4.48 12.68 -4.00
N ALA A 262 -4.22 12.41 -5.27
CA ALA A 262 -3.10 11.57 -5.70
C ALA A 262 -1.93 12.46 -6.12
N ILE A 263 -0.77 12.25 -5.51
CA ILE A 263 0.45 12.99 -5.78
C ILE A 263 1.49 12.08 -6.44
N ALA A 264 2.05 12.53 -7.57
CA ALA A 264 3.11 11.80 -8.25
C ALA A 264 4.43 11.90 -7.50
N LEU A 265 5.03 10.76 -7.19
CA LEU A 265 6.37 10.64 -6.63
C LEU A 265 7.37 10.43 -7.77
N ARG A 266 8.01 11.51 -8.21
CA ARG A 266 8.97 11.49 -9.33
C ARG A 266 10.36 11.22 -8.77
N TYR A 267 10.81 9.98 -8.92
CA TYR A 267 12.13 9.51 -8.49
C TYR A 267 13.04 9.23 -9.70
N ASP A 268 14.32 9.01 -9.46
CA ASP A 268 15.26 8.56 -10.50
C ASP A 268 14.93 7.11 -10.92
N ALA A 269 14.08 7.01 -11.94
CA ALA A 269 13.60 5.74 -12.45
C ALA A 269 14.71 4.90 -13.12
N MET A 270 15.77 5.53 -13.65
CA MET A 270 16.90 4.79 -14.24
C MET A 270 17.79 4.19 -13.15
N ALA A 271 18.07 4.95 -12.10
CA ALA A 271 18.82 4.45 -10.94
C ALA A 271 18.06 3.31 -10.25
N TRP A 272 16.72 3.44 -10.12
CA TRP A 272 15.90 2.36 -9.58
C TRP A 272 15.94 1.09 -10.45
N GLU A 273 15.78 1.21 -11.75
CA GLU A 273 15.86 0.07 -12.68
C GLU A 273 17.20 -0.67 -12.55
N GLN A 274 18.31 0.07 -12.53
CA GLN A 274 19.65 -0.52 -12.38
C GLN A 274 19.79 -1.24 -11.01
N ARG A 275 19.31 -0.62 -9.93
CA ARG A 275 19.34 -1.21 -8.59
C ARG A 275 18.45 -2.45 -8.49
N PHE A 276 17.26 -2.40 -9.08
CA PHE A 276 16.37 -3.55 -9.15
C PHE A 276 17.03 -4.73 -9.88
N VAL A 277 17.60 -4.51 -11.06
CA VAL A 277 18.28 -5.58 -11.85
C VAL A 277 19.49 -6.13 -11.13
N ALA A 278 20.23 -5.29 -10.38
CA ALA A 278 21.36 -5.77 -9.57
C ALA A 278 20.91 -6.76 -8.47
N GLN A 279 19.76 -6.54 -7.86
CA GLN A 279 19.18 -7.42 -6.82
C GLN A 279 18.41 -8.60 -7.42
N TRP A 280 17.74 -8.36 -8.54
CA TRP A 280 16.89 -9.32 -9.23
C TRP A 280 17.31 -9.43 -10.70
N PRO A 281 18.39 -10.18 -11.00
CA PRO A 281 18.91 -10.30 -12.36
C PRO A 281 17.90 -10.95 -13.32
N PRO A 282 18.08 -10.77 -14.64
CA PRO A 282 17.23 -11.38 -15.66
C PRO A 282 16.98 -12.86 -15.42
N GLY A 283 15.70 -13.25 -15.47
CA GLY A 283 15.27 -14.63 -15.22
C GLY A 283 14.93 -14.95 -13.76
N SER A 284 15.25 -14.08 -12.78
CA SER A 284 14.79 -14.20 -11.39
C SER A 284 13.28 -13.96 -11.25
N ASP A 285 12.71 -14.35 -10.11
CA ASP A 285 11.27 -14.31 -9.88
C ASP A 285 10.71 -12.88 -9.94
N ALA A 286 11.32 -11.93 -9.26
CA ALA A 286 10.85 -10.54 -9.29
C ALA A 286 11.10 -9.90 -10.67
N HIS A 287 12.21 -10.23 -11.36
CA HIS A 287 12.44 -9.74 -12.71
C HIS A 287 11.33 -10.21 -13.66
N ARG A 288 10.98 -11.51 -13.64
CA ARG A 288 9.92 -12.06 -14.50
C ARG A 288 8.53 -11.48 -14.21
N ALA A 289 8.24 -11.19 -12.94
CA ALA A 289 6.93 -10.73 -12.52
C ALA A 289 6.74 -9.21 -12.62
N TYR A 290 7.81 -8.41 -12.43
CA TYR A 290 7.66 -6.98 -12.21
C TYR A 290 8.50 -6.08 -13.11
N PHE A 291 9.55 -6.58 -13.80
CA PHE A 291 10.46 -5.74 -14.56
C PHE A 291 9.74 -4.93 -15.64
N GLU A 292 8.83 -5.55 -16.37
CA GLU A 292 8.02 -4.88 -17.39
C GLU A 292 7.22 -3.71 -16.81
N ARG A 293 6.60 -3.92 -15.63
CA ARG A 293 5.88 -2.86 -14.94
C ARG A 293 6.82 -1.74 -14.47
N ILE A 294 8.02 -2.06 -13.98
CA ILE A 294 9.00 -1.07 -13.51
C ILE A 294 9.45 -0.16 -14.65
N VAL A 295 9.61 -0.70 -15.86
CA VAL A 295 10.12 0.03 -17.02
C VAL A 295 9.02 0.76 -17.78
N ASN A 296 7.87 0.12 -17.99
CA ASN A 296 6.82 0.59 -18.90
C ASN A 296 5.50 0.97 -18.20
N GLY A 297 5.41 0.77 -16.89
CA GLY A 297 4.16 0.89 -16.17
C GLY A 297 3.19 -0.27 -16.43
N PRO A 298 2.14 -0.41 -15.63
CA PRO A 298 1.10 -1.41 -15.85
C PRO A 298 0.20 -1.06 -17.03
N ASP A 299 -0.54 -2.03 -17.56
CA ASP A 299 -1.60 -1.78 -18.53
C ASP A 299 -2.83 -1.13 -17.87
N TYR A 300 -2.63 0.08 -17.35
CA TYR A 300 -3.62 0.86 -16.61
C TYR A 300 -3.48 2.35 -16.94
N ALA A 301 -4.56 2.99 -17.32
CA ALA A 301 -4.54 4.39 -17.69
C ALA A 301 -4.98 5.29 -16.51
N LEU A 302 -4.46 6.51 -16.44
CA LEU A 302 -4.80 7.51 -15.42
C LEU A 302 -6.32 7.71 -15.26
N ARG A 303 -7.06 7.77 -16.38
CA ARG A 303 -8.53 7.91 -16.38
C ARG A 303 -9.29 6.75 -15.73
N ASN A 304 -8.63 5.63 -15.48
CA ASN A 304 -9.25 4.48 -14.82
C ASN A 304 -9.16 4.57 -13.29
N ALA A 305 -8.33 5.47 -12.78
CA ALA A 305 -8.11 5.65 -11.35
C ALA A 305 -9.10 6.62 -10.71
N ALA A 306 -9.76 7.52 -11.49
CA ALA A 306 -10.67 8.56 -10.98
C ALA A 306 -11.80 8.84 -11.96
#